data_fb09449bb8cfb1fe0833cc25618dcc6b
#
_entry.id   fb09449bb8cfb1fe0833cc25618dcc6b
#
_cell.length_a   1.000
_cell.length_b   1.000
_cell.length_c   1.000
_cell.angle_alpha   90.00
_cell.angle_beta   90.00
_cell.angle_gamma   90.00
#
_symmetry.space_group_name_H-M   'P 1'
#
loop_
_entity.id
_entity.type
_entity.pdbx_description
1 polymer ?
#
loop_
_entity_poly.entity_id
_entity_poly.type
_entity_poly.pdbx_seq_one_letter_code
_entity_poly.pdbx_strand_id
1 'polypeptide(L)'
;MNSSVIGKIEKAKRYAQERDRMRVNGLSVDFHGENGDHKISLEGDRWSCTCDFFASHGVCAHSMALERVLEGMLPATALSSALQHA
;
A
#
# COMPACT_ATOMS: atom_id res chain seq x y z
N MET A 1 -1.20 -4.91 31.98
CA MET A 1 -0.16 -4.93 30.93
C MET A 1 1.18 -4.63 31.61
N ASN A 2 2.20 -5.41 31.31
CA ASN A 2 3.48 -5.19 32.01
C ASN A 2 4.28 -4.06 31.32
N SER A 3 5.32 -3.58 32.02
CA SER A 3 6.09 -2.42 31.56
C SER A 3 6.83 -2.67 30.24
N SER A 4 7.25 -3.90 29.96
CA SER A 4 7.93 -4.19 28.69
C SER A 4 6.99 -4.04 27.50
N VAL A 5 5.71 -4.39 27.67
CA VAL A 5 4.72 -4.20 26.62
C VAL A 5 4.42 -2.72 26.42
N ILE A 6 4.34 -1.95 27.52
CA ILE A 6 4.12 -0.50 27.42
C ILE A 6 5.24 0.16 26.64
N GLY A 7 6.49 -0.22 26.91
CA GLY A 7 7.63 0.29 26.15
C GLY A 7 7.56 -0.05 24.68
N LYS A 8 7.09 -1.25 24.33
CA LYS A 8 6.91 -1.65 22.95
C LYS A 8 5.82 -0.83 22.26
N ILE A 9 4.74 -0.50 22.95
CA ILE A 9 3.67 0.32 22.39
C ILE A 9 4.19 1.71 22.02
N GLU A 10 4.96 2.34 22.92
CA GLU A 10 5.53 3.65 22.64
C GLU A 10 6.50 3.60 21.46
N LYS A 11 7.32 2.56 21.40
CA LYS A 11 8.26 2.38 20.29
C LYS A 11 7.52 2.16 18.98
N ALA A 12 6.42 1.40 19.01
CA ALA A 12 5.60 1.15 17.82
C ALA A 12 5.00 2.44 17.27
N LYS A 13 4.52 3.32 18.16
CA LYS A 13 3.99 4.62 17.74
C LYS A 13 5.04 5.45 17.02
N ARG A 14 6.25 5.43 17.51
CA ARG A 14 7.36 6.18 16.91
C ARG A 14 7.74 5.58 15.56
N TYR A 15 7.84 4.26 15.48
CA TYR A 15 8.14 3.57 14.22
C TYR A 15 7.08 3.83 13.16
N ALA A 16 5.81 3.91 13.56
CA ALA A 16 4.73 4.15 12.61
C ALA A 16 4.82 5.51 11.92
N GLN A 17 5.52 6.45 12.54
CA GLN A 17 5.76 7.77 11.96
C GLN A 17 7.00 7.80 11.07
N GLU A 18 7.82 6.77 11.13
CA GLU A 18 9.07 6.68 10.38
C GLU A 18 8.90 5.61 9.29
N ARG A 19 8.06 5.92 8.31
CA ARG A 19 7.65 4.97 7.26
C ARG A 19 8.80 4.48 6.41
N ASP A 20 9.85 5.27 6.27
CA ASP A 20 11.03 4.92 5.50
C ASP A 20 11.82 3.75 6.10
N ARG A 21 11.53 3.38 7.34
CA ARG A 21 12.10 2.18 7.95
C ARG A 21 11.50 0.90 7.39
N MET A 22 10.34 0.99 6.72
CA MET A 22 9.60 -0.19 6.27
C MET A 22 9.52 -0.21 4.76
N ARG A 23 9.72 -1.38 4.18
CA ARG A 23 9.50 -1.61 2.76
C ARG A 23 8.49 -2.73 2.58
N VAL A 24 7.42 -2.43 1.86
CA VAL A 24 6.41 -3.42 1.54
C VAL A 24 6.85 -4.14 0.26
N ASN A 25 7.14 -5.43 0.38
CA ASN A 25 7.62 -6.24 -0.76
C ASN A 25 6.49 -7.00 -1.44
N GLY A 26 5.32 -7.06 -0.81
CA GLY A 26 4.16 -7.72 -1.37
C GLY A 26 2.99 -7.54 -0.43
N LEU A 27 1.79 -7.57 -0.98
CA LEU A 27 0.57 -7.48 -0.20
C LEU A 27 -0.62 -8.03 -0.98
N SER A 28 -1.70 -8.28 -0.26
CA SER A 28 -2.99 -8.62 -0.84
C SER A 28 -4.05 -7.90 -0.02
N VAL A 29 -4.95 -7.19 -0.70
CA VAL A 29 -5.95 -6.35 -0.05
C VAL A 29 -7.31 -6.63 -0.64
N ASP A 30 -8.31 -6.83 0.20
CA ASP A 30 -9.70 -6.83 -0.20
C ASP A 30 -10.20 -5.39 -0.08
N PHE A 31 -10.58 -4.80 -1.21
CA PHE A 31 -10.97 -3.40 -1.28
C PHE A 31 -12.48 -3.30 -1.51
N HIS A 32 -13.15 -2.61 -0.61
CA HIS A 32 -14.59 -2.37 -0.74
C HIS A 32 -14.77 -1.06 -1.52
N GLY A 33 -15.02 -1.17 -2.81
CA GLY A 33 -15.18 -0.02 -3.69
C GLY A 33 -16.61 0.46 -3.77
N GLU A 34 -16.81 1.54 -4.51
CA GLU A 34 -18.14 2.12 -4.68
C GLU A 34 -19.06 1.23 -5.51
N ASN A 35 -18.49 0.49 -6.45
CA ASN A 35 -19.24 -0.35 -7.38
C ASN A 35 -19.06 -1.84 -7.14
N GLY A 36 -18.49 -2.21 -6.00
CA GLY A 36 -18.30 -3.61 -5.65
C GLY A 36 -16.94 -3.85 -5.00
N ASP A 37 -16.72 -5.09 -4.64
CA ASP A 37 -15.49 -5.49 -3.97
C ASP A 37 -14.44 -5.92 -5.00
N HIS A 38 -13.21 -5.54 -4.74
CA HIS A 38 -12.09 -5.86 -5.61
C HIS A 38 -10.95 -6.43 -4.79
N LYS A 39 -10.13 -7.23 -5.44
CA LYS A 39 -8.91 -7.74 -4.83
C LYS A 39 -7.72 -7.09 -5.50
N ILE A 40 -6.85 -6.51 -4.69
CA ILE A 40 -5.64 -5.86 -5.16
C ILE A 40 -4.45 -6.60 -4.59
N SER A 41 -3.44 -6.82 -5.40
CA SER A 41 -2.21 -7.44 -4.92
C SER A 41 -1.01 -6.73 -5.49
N LEU A 42 0.09 -6.83 -4.75
CA LEU A 42 1.40 -6.35 -5.18
C LEU A 42 2.40 -7.49 -4.98
N GLU A 43 3.12 -7.84 -6.03
CA GLU A 43 4.21 -8.82 -5.97
C GLU A 43 5.48 -8.13 -6.46
N GLY A 44 6.40 -7.86 -5.54
CA GLY A 44 7.58 -7.07 -5.87
C GLY A 44 7.19 -5.66 -6.26
N ASP A 45 7.25 -5.36 -7.56
CA ASP A 45 6.87 -4.05 -8.08
C ASP A 45 5.67 -4.11 -9.02
N ARG A 46 4.97 -5.25 -9.07
CA ARG A 46 3.86 -5.47 -10.01
C ARG A 46 2.54 -5.46 -9.28
N TRP A 47 1.69 -4.51 -9.62
CA TRP A 47 0.32 -4.42 -9.13
C TRP A 47 -0.62 -5.28 -9.94
N SER A 48 -1.69 -5.71 -9.30
CA SER A 48 -2.79 -6.42 -9.93
C SER A 48 -4.09 -6.01 -9.25
N CYS A 49 -5.15 -5.82 -10.02
CA CYS A 49 -6.47 -5.48 -9.50
C CYS A 49 -7.52 -6.14 -10.37
N THR A 50 -8.64 -6.55 -9.76
CA THR A 50 -9.70 -7.26 -10.48
C THR A 50 -10.66 -6.33 -11.22
N CYS A 51 -10.51 -5.01 -11.13
CA CYS A 51 -11.42 -4.10 -11.82
C CYS A 51 -11.11 -4.01 -13.31
N ASP A 52 -12.13 -3.63 -14.09
CA ASP A 52 -12.02 -3.56 -15.56
C ASP A 52 -11.07 -2.45 -16.01
N PHE A 53 -11.04 -1.34 -15.27
CA PHE A 53 -10.17 -0.24 -15.63
C PHE A 53 -8.70 -0.64 -15.55
N PHE A 54 -8.33 -1.40 -14.53
CA PHE A 54 -6.96 -1.89 -14.40
C PHE A 54 -6.60 -2.82 -15.56
N ALA A 55 -7.54 -3.67 -15.96
CA ALA A 55 -7.29 -4.60 -17.08
C ALA A 55 -6.96 -3.86 -18.35
N SER A 56 -7.55 -2.69 -18.57
CA SER A 56 -7.34 -1.90 -19.78
C SER A 56 -6.14 -0.95 -19.70
N HIS A 57 -5.82 -0.44 -18.51
CA HIS A 57 -4.87 0.67 -18.35
C HIS A 57 -3.64 0.34 -17.52
N GLY A 58 -3.65 -0.78 -16.79
CA GLY A 58 -2.54 -1.15 -15.92
C GLY A 58 -2.45 -0.34 -14.62
N VAL A 59 -3.35 0.60 -14.40
CA VAL A 59 -3.51 1.36 -13.17
C VAL A 59 -4.98 1.61 -12.93
N CYS A 60 -5.37 1.86 -11.68
CA CYS A 60 -6.75 2.19 -11.36
C CYS A 60 -6.78 2.99 -10.05
N ALA A 61 -7.98 3.50 -9.72
CA ALA A 61 -8.15 4.25 -8.48
C ALA A 61 -7.77 3.42 -7.25
N HIS A 62 -8.05 2.11 -7.29
CA HIS A 62 -7.78 1.22 -6.15
C HIS A 62 -6.28 1.06 -5.91
N SER A 63 -5.51 0.77 -6.96
CA SER A 63 -4.06 0.62 -6.81
C SER A 63 -3.40 1.95 -6.46
N MET A 64 -3.84 3.06 -7.06
CA MET A 64 -3.29 4.37 -6.75
C MET A 64 -3.62 4.81 -5.33
N ALA A 65 -4.79 4.42 -4.80
CA ALA A 65 -5.12 4.70 -3.41
C ALA A 65 -4.14 4.01 -2.46
N LEU A 66 -3.79 2.75 -2.75
CA LEU A 66 -2.82 2.04 -1.93
C LEU A 66 -1.42 2.65 -2.04
N GLU A 67 -1.04 3.13 -3.22
CA GLU A 67 0.23 3.81 -3.39
C GLU A 67 0.31 5.05 -2.48
N ARG A 68 -0.81 5.78 -2.34
CA ARG A 68 -0.85 6.95 -1.46
C ARG A 68 -0.85 6.56 0.02
N VAL A 69 -1.61 5.54 0.39
CA VAL A 69 -1.66 5.07 1.79
C VAL A 69 -0.31 4.56 2.24
N LEU A 70 0.40 3.88 1.35
CA LEU A 70 1.68 3.25 1.65
C LEU A 70 2.87 4.10 1.19
N GLU A 71 2.65 5.39 0.98
CA GLU A 71 3.70 6.31 0.53
C GLU A 71 4.93 6.21 1.42
N GLY A 72 6.09 6.12 0.79
CA GLY A 72 7.35 5.97 1.50
C GLY A 72 7.72 4.55 1.87
N MET A 73 6.81 3.59 1.68
CA MET A 73 7.04 2.19 2.05
C MET A 73 7.11 1.26 0.85
N LEU A 74 6.88 1.78 -0.35
CA LEU A 74 6.88 0.96 -1.57
C LEU A 74 8.18 1.15 -2.34
N PRO A 75 8.62 0.10 -3.08
CA PRO A 75 9.73 0.29 -4.01
C PRO A 75 9.38 1.36 -5.04
N ALA A 76 10.35 2.16 -5.46
CA ALA A 76 10.12 3.20 -6.46
C ALA A 76 9.54 2.64 -7.76
N THR A 77 9.95 1.43 -8.13
CA THR A 77 9.48 0.76 -9.33
C THR A 77 8.02 0.33 -9.26
N ALA A 78 7.44 0.30 -8.05
CA ALA A 78 6.03 -0.05 -7.85
C ALA A 78 5.09 1.15 -8.01
N LEU A 79 5.62 2.37 -8.11
CA LEU A 79 4.80 3.57 -8.23
C LEU A 79 4.35 3.77 -9.67
N SER A 80 3.08 4.15 -9.84
CA SER A 80 2.57 4.47 -11.16
C SER A 80 3.20 5.75 -11.67
N SER A 81 3.29 5.90 -13.00
CA SER A 81 3.85 7.11 -13.60
C SER A 81 3.03 8.35 -13.25
N ALA A 82 1.72 8.20 -13.05
CA ALA A 82 0.87 9.31 -12.63
C ALA A 82 1.30 9.88 -11.27
N LEU A 83 1.65 9.00 -10.32
CA LEU A 83 2.12 9.45 -9.01
C LEU A 83 3.55 9.99 -9.05
N GLN A 84 4.38 9.44 -9.92
CA GLN A 84 5.75 9.90 -10.06
C GLN A 84 5.82 11.33 -10.61
N HIS A 85 4.80 11.76 -11.32
CA HIS A 85 4.74 13.09 -11.94
C HIS A 85 3.82 14.06 -11.17
N ALA A 86 3.20 13.59 -10.11
CA ALA A 86 2.27 14.42 -9.33
C ALA A 86 2.98 15.39 -8.39
#